data_ed9a4d4f0e920e8d047ecad91903ad5e
#
_entry.id   ed9a4d4f0e920e8d047ecad91903ad5e
#
_cell.length_a   1.000
_cell.length_b   1.000
_cell.length_c   1.000
_cell.angle_alpha   90.00
_cell.angle_beta   90.00
_cell.angle_gamma   90.00
#
_symmetry.space_group_name_H-M   'P 1'
#
loop_
_entity.id
_entity.type
_entity.pdbx_description
1 polymer ?
#
loop_
_entity_poly.entity_id
_entity_poly.type
_entity_poly.pdbx_seq_one_letter_code
_entity_poly.pdbx_strand_id
1 'polypeptide(L)'
;SLKHKKTFTDLLRDNPMDQTQWAPLLFNLLYCGLIEIKPPAATRGGALDFLGEGKQIIQNLAYNFVRPDTGIVSFEALLYFLEYEFYRYEAYNWPMSLVAFEMSLRRPGSNIGETEPLPPQALATAAMRIGLVKRPLDLLTHFQVNEYAILMPNTKASQAAFVANRILDALTVTPLAPGIDRANISLSFGVANLPSDGEDVESLLQAAEQARLEAREGNFPIVLARTGKKE
;
A
#
# COMPACT_ATOMS: atom_id res chain seq x y z
N SER A 1 19.20 -7.69 -20.77
CA SER A 1 18.63 -8.89 -21.43
C SER A 1 18.61 -10.04 -20.42
N LEU A 2 17.49 -10.20 -19.70
CA LEU A 2 17.25 -11.28 -18.71
C LEU A 2 16.91 -12.62 -19.41
N LYS A 3 17.72 -13.07 -20.33
CA LYS A 3 17.47 -14.32 -21.07
C LYS A 3 18.04 -15.60 -20.43
N HIS A 4 18.70 -15.52 -19.30
CA HIS A 4 19.17 -16.71 -18.57
C HIS A 4 18.58 -16.74 -17.19
N LYS A 5 17.94 -17.86 -16.82
CA LYS A 5 17.50 -18.14 -15.46
C LYS A 5 18.73 -18.15 -14.56
N LYS A 6 18.99 -17.04 -13.87
CA LYS A 6 20.01 -16.95 -12.82
C LYS A 6 19.37 -17.31 -11.49
N THR A 7 20.08 -18.07 -10.69
CA THR A 7 19.65 -18.30 -9.29
C THR A 7 19.94 -17.04 -8.48
N PHE A 8 19.25 -16.89 -7.34
CA PHE A 8 19.50 -15.79 -6.42
C PHE A 8 20.97 -15.79 -5.92
N THR A 9 21.54 -16.97 -5.71
CA THR A 9 22.96 -17.14 -5.35
C THR A 9 23.89 -16.60 -6.42
N ASP A 10 23.56 -16.80 -7.71
CA ASP A 10 24.36 -16.26 -8.82
C ASP A 10 24.29 -14.73 -8.86
N LEU A 11 23.11 -14.16 -8.57
CA LEU A 11 22.93 -12.70 -8.49
C LEU A 11 23.75 -12.09 -7.36
N LEU A 12 23.77 -12.71 -6.18
CA LEU A 12 24.58 -12.25 -5.04
C LEU A 12 26.08 -12.41 -5.27
N ARG A 13 26.50 -13.43 -6.05
CA ARG A 13 27.89 -13.59 -6.42
C ARG A 13 28.35 -12.51 -7.38
N ASP A 14 27.52 -12.15 -8.35
CA ASP A 14 27.81 -11.11 -9.32
C ASP A 14 27.72 -9.69 -8.71
N ASN A 15 26.89 -9.53 -7.68
CA ASN A 15 26.67 -8.29 -6.96
C ASN A 15 26.66 -8.56 -5.45
N PRO A 16 27.83 -8.59 -4.79
CA PRO A 16 27.91 -8.84 -3.37
C PRO A 16 27.23 -7.72 -2.58
N MET A 17 26.16 -8.07 -1.89
CA MET A 17 25.39 -7.21 -1.01
C MET A 17 25.24 -7.89 0.35
N ASP A 18 25.24 -7.11 1.42
CA ASP A 18 24.95 -7.65 2.74
C ASP A 18 23.43 -7.93 2.92
N GLN A 19 23.08 -8.58 4.01
CA GLN A 19 21.69 -8.99 4.27
C GLN A 19 20.74 -7.79 4.38
N THR A 20 21.20 -6.67 4.89
CA THR A 20 20.39 -5.46 5.06
C THR A 20 20.05 -4.81 3.70
N GLN A 21 20.89 -5.03 2.71
CA GLN A 21 20.71 -4.50 1.36
C GLN A 21 19.86 -5.43 0.47
N TRP A 22 20.14 -6.74 0.46
CA TRP A 22 19.44 -7.64 -0.46
C TRP A 22 18.05 -8.08 0.03
N ALA A 23 17.82 -8.13 1.36
CA ALA A 23 16.54 -8.61 1.88
C ALA A 23 15.35 -7.70 1.48
N PRO A 24 15.44 -6.37 1.58
CA PRO A 24 14.40 -5.48 1.07
C PRO A 24 14.20 -5.59 -0.44
N LEU A 25 15.29 -5.70 -1.19
CA LEU A 25 15.23 -5.86 -2.65
C LEU A 25 14.48 -7.14 -3.04
N LEU A 26 14.82 -8.26 -2.40
CA LEU A 26 14.16 -9.54 -2.65
C LEU A 26 12.67 -9.50 -2.28
N PHE A 27 12.35 -8.87 -1.15
CA PHE A 27 10.96 -8.67 -0.72
C PHE A 27 10.17 -7.87 -1.77
N ASN A 28 10.72 -6.76 -2.26
CA ASN A 28 10.08 -5.94 -3.29
C ASN A 28 9.83 -6.74 -4.59
N LEU A 29 10.81 -7.53 -5.02
CA LEU A 29 10.68 -8.34 -6.23
C LEU A 29 9.62 -9.44 -6.07
N LEU A 30 9.51 -10.06 -4.89
CA LEU A 30 8.46 -11.02 -4.57
C LEU A 30 7.09 -10.38 -4.45
N TYR A 31 7.02 -9.26 -3.74
CA TYR A 31 5.77 -8.51 -3.54
C TYR A 31 5.20 -7.98 -4.85
N CYS A 32 6.06 -7.51 -5.74
CA CYS A 32 5.68 -7.06 -7.09
C CYS A 32 5.38 -8.22 -8.07
N GLY A 33 5.51 -9.47 -7.65
CA GLY A 33 5.32 -10.62 -8.55
C GLY A 33 6.34 -10.69 -9.68
N LEU A 34 7.47 -9.96 -9.58
CA LEU A 34 8.54 -9.97 -10.58
C LEU A 34 9.41 -11.22 -10.49
N ILE A 35 9.42 -11.86 -9.33
CA ILE A 35 10.04 -13.16 -9.10
C ILE A 35 9.09 -14.07 -8.34
N GLU A 36 9.23 -15.36 -8.57
CA GLU A 36 8.51 -16.41 -7.86
C GLU A 36 9.54 -17.33 -7.22
N ILE A 37 9.41 -17.60 -5.92
CA ILE A 37 10.23 -18.62 -5.26
C ILE A 37 9.60 -19.97 -5.59
N LYS A 38 10.22 -20.70 -6.51
CA LYS A 38 9.85 -22.09 -6.78
C LYS A 38 10.64 -23.00 -5.84
N PRO A 39 9.97 -23.94 -5.13
CA PRO A 39 10.72 -24.98 -4.45
C PRO A 39 11.58 -25.73 -5.48
N PRO A 40 12.83 -26.03 -5.16
CA PRO A 40 13.68 -26.79 -6.06
C PRO A 40 13.04 -28.16 -6.33
N ALA A 41 13.14 -28.60 -7.58
CA ALA A 41 12.88 -30.00 -7.89
C ALA A 41 13.83 -30.84 -7.02
N ALA A 42 13.27 -31.78 -6.27
CA ALA A 42 13.98 -32.56 -5.26
C ALA A 42 15.29 -33.16 -5.79
N THR A 43 16.39 -32.48 -5.53
CA THR A 43 17.74 -32.94 -5.79
C THR A 43 18.51 -32.99 -4.47
N ARG A 44 19.06 -34.15 -4.20
CA ARG A 44 19.70 -34.56 -2.97
C ARG A 44 20.78 -33.57 -2.49
N GLY A 45 20.60 -33.08 -1.26
CA GLY A 45 21.65 -32.72 -0.30
C GLY A 45 22.51 -31.47 -0.59
N GLY A 46 22.39 -30.42 0.22
CA GLY A 46 23.48 -29.52 0.56
C GLY A 46 23.27 -28.02 0.35
N ALA A 47 22.68 -27.53 -0.74
CA ALA A 47 22.49 -26.08 -0.94
C ALA A 47 21.05 -25.61 -0.61
N LEU A 48 20.18 -26.52 -0.29
CA LEU A 48 18.73 -26.30 -0.19
C LEU A 48 18.23 -26.04 1.23
N ASP A 49 19.01 -26.40 2.25
CA ASP A 49 18.70 -26.03 3.64
C ASP A 49 18.73 -24.51 3.81
N PHE A 50 19.63 -23.83 3.10
CA PHE A 50 19.71 -22.37 3.09
C PHE A 50 18.47 -21.69 2.47
N LEU A 51 17.83 -22.32 1.47
CA LEU A 51 16.56 -21.78 0.89
C LEU A 51 15.38 -22.01 1.84
N GLY A 52 15.39 -23.09 2.64
CA GLY A 52 14.40 -23.31 3.70
C GLY A 52 14.51 -22.24 4.79
N GLU A 53 15.71 -21.95 5.26
CA GLU A 53 15.99 -20.87 6.21
C GLU A 53 15.70 -19.50 5.59
N GLY A 54 16.10 -19.26 4.34
CA GLY A 54 15.80 -18.02 3.63
C GLY A 54 14.31 -17.78 3.46
N LYS A 55 13.52 -18.80 3.17
CA LYS A 55 12.06 -18.71 3.11
C LYS A 55 11.46 -18.33 4.46
N GLN A 56 11.97 -18.91 5.55
CA GLN A 56 11.56 -18.57 6.91
C GLN A 56 11.93 -17.12 7.26
N ILE A 57 13.13 -16.68 6.90
CA ILE A 57 13.57 -15.28 7.09
C ILE A 57 12.67 -14.32 6.31
N ILE A 58 12.36 -14.62 5.05
CA ILE A 58 11.47 -13.79 4.22
C ILE A 58 10.05 -13.77 4.80
N GLN A 59 9.54 -14.92 5.25
CA GLN A 59 8.24 -14.98 5.92
C GLN A 59 8.21 -14.17 7.21
N ASN A 60 9.28 -14.24 8.01
CA ASN A 60 9.41 -13.46 9.24
C ASN A 60 9.52 -11.95 8.95
N LEU A 61 10.27 -11.55 7.91
CA LEU A 61 10.34 -10.16 7.47
C LEU A 61 8.99 -9.67 6.96
N ALA A 62 8.32 -10.45 6.11
CA ALA A 62 6.98 -10.13 5.62
C ALA A 62 5.98 -10.00 6.77
N TYR A 63 6.08 -10.88 7.78
CA TYR A 63 5.25 -10.82 8.99
C TYR A 63 5.49 -9.53 9.80
N ASN A 64 6.73 -9.03 9.87
CA ASN A 64 7.05 -7.78 10.56
C ASN A 64 6.54 -6.53 9.81
N PHE A 65 6.34 -6.62 8.49
CA PHE A 65 5.76 -5.54 7.71
C PHE A 65 4.24 -5.52 7.69
N VAL A 66 3.59 -6.58 8.16
CA VAL A 66 2.13 -6.73 8.11
C VAL A 66 1.59 -6.76 9.51
N ARG A 67 0.55 -6.00 9.77
CA ARG A 67 -0.16 -6.06 11.04
C ARG A 67 -0.90 -7.39 11.19
N PRO A 68 -0.65 -8.15 12.26
CA PRO A 68 -1.23 -9.49 12.43
C PRO A 68 -2.76 -9.47 12.62
N ASP A 69 -3.30 -8.34 13.09
CA ASP A 69 -4.73 -8.15 13.33
C ASP A 69 -5.53 -7.92 12.03
N THR A 70 -4.94 -7.31 11.02
CA THR A 70 -5.64 -6.91 9.79
C THR A 70 -5.08 -7.52 8.52
N GLY A 71 -3.85 -8.01 8.54
CA GLY A 71 -3.14 -8.45 7.33
C GLY A 71 -2.73 -7.31 6.40
N ILE A 72 -2.87 -6.05 6.83
CA ILE A 72 -2.52 -4.86 6.07
C ILE A 72 -1.11 -4.40 6.48
N VAL A 73 -0.36 -3.87 5.54
CA VAL A 73 1.03 -3.42 5.76
C VAL A 73 1.08 -2.30 6.81
N SER A 74 2.13 -2.28 7.63
CA SER A 74 2.31 -1.29 8.71
C SER A 74 2.71 0.09 8.17
N PHE A 75 2.57 1.10 9.01
CA PHE A 75 2.97 2.47 8.66
C PHE A 75 4.49 2.61 8.46
N GLU A 76 5.28 1.92 9.27
CA GLU A 76 6.74 1.93 9.17
C GLU A 76 7.20 1.36 7.82
N ALA A 77 6.52 0.32 7.36
CA ALA A 77 6.79 -0.23 6.03
C ALA A 77 6.35 0.74 4.92
N LEU A 78 5.23 1.47 5.09
CA LEU A 78 4.84 2.52 4.15
C LEU A 78 5.95 3.56 3.99
N LEU A 79 6.50 4.08 5.09
CA LEU A 79 7.57 5.10 5.03
C LEU A 79 8.78 4.58 4.26
N TYR A 80 9.20 3.34 4.53
CA TYR A 80 10.29 2.70 3.80
C TYR A 80 10.01 2.63 2.28
N PHE A 81 8.83 2.18 1.88
CA PHE A 81 8.47 2.06 0.46
C PHE A 81 8.27 3.43 -0.21
N LEU A 82 7.74 4.42 0.52
CA LEU A 82 7.61 5.79 0.02
C LEU A 82 8.98 6.39 -0.32
N GLU A 83 9.95 6.26 0.59
CA GLU A 83 11.31 6.75 0.36
C GLU A 83 11.96 6.05 -0.84
N TYR A 84 11.78 4.74 -0.95
CA TYR A 84 12.32 3.96 -2.06
C TYR A 84 11.69 4.35 -3.41
N GLU A 85 10.37 4.55 -3.46
CA GLU A 85 9.68 5.02 -4.67
C GLU A 85 10.03 6.48 -4.99
N PHE A 86 10.31 7.29 -3.98
CA PHE A 86 10.79 8.65 -4.18
C PHE A 86 12.15 8.69 -4.88
N TYR A 87 13.11 7.85 -4.48
CA TYR A 87 14.38 7.70 -5.22
C TYR A 87 14.18 7.25 -6.66
N ARG A 88 13.19 6.40 -6.92
CA ARG A 88 12.83 6.03 -8.30
C ARG A 88 12.22 7.20 -9.07
N TYR A 89 11.39 7.99 -8.42
CA TYR A 89 10.86 9.22 -9.01
C TYR A 89 12.00 10.19 -9.37
N GLU A 90 12.94 10.43 -8.47
CA GLU A 90 14.09 11.30 -8.75
C GLU A 90 14.96 10.80 -9.90
N ALA A 91 15.20 9.48 -9.97
CA ALA A 91 16.06 8.88 -10.98
C ALA A 91 15.42 8.81 -12.38
N TYR A 92 14.10 8.58 -12.46
CA TYR A 92 13.42 8.26 -13.71
C TYR A 92 12.26 9.21 -14.05
N ASN A 93 11.93 10.16 -13.20
CA ASN A 93 10.75 11.04 -13.32
C ASN A 93 9.43 10.26 -13.48
N TRP A 94 9.33 9.07 -12.90
CA TRP A 94 8.10 8.32 -12.90
C TRP A 94 7.17 8.87 -11.81
N PRO A 95 5.95 9.30 -12.19
CA PRO A 95 5.05 9.89 -11.20
C PRO A 95 4.66 8.86 -10.14
N MET A 96 4.48 9.29 -8.91
CA MET A 96 3.94 8.45 -7.86
C MET A 96 2.76 9.13 -7.19
N SER A 97 1.74 8.37 -6.84
CA SER A 97 0.57 8.88 -6.13
C SER A 97 0.42 8.21 -4.77
N LEU A 98 -0.12 8.97 -3.84
CA LEU A 98 -0.57 8.49 -2.55
C LEU A 98 -2.06 8.77 -2.40
N VAL A 99 -2.82 7.74 -2.05
CA VAL A 99 -4.23 7.85 -1.70
C VAL A 99 -4.36 7.63 -0.21
N ALA A 100 -4.53 8.69 0.58
CA ALA A 100 -4.86 8.60 2.00
C ALA A 100 -6.38 8.49 2.16
N PHE A 101 -6.87 7.61 3.01
CA PHE A 101 -8.31 7.46 3.21
C PHE A 101 -8.67 6.97 4.60
N GLU A 102 -9.87 7.32 5.03
CA GLU A 102 -10.49 6.85 6.26
C GLU A 102 -11.57 5.80 5.97
N MET A 103 -11.61 4.76 6.78
CA MET A 103 -12.72 3.80 6.84
C MET A 103 -13.16 3.63 8.29
N SER A 104 -14.38 4.04 8.59
CA SER A 104 -14.90 4.00 9.95
C SER A 104 -16.41 3.79 9.97
N LEU A 105 -16.97 3.45 11.14
CA LEU A 105 -18.41 3.42 11.36
C LEU A 105 -18.90 4.80 11.79
N ARG A 106 -20.05 5.19 11.24
CA ARG A 106 -20.83 6.32 11.75
C ARG A 106 -21.60 5.88 12.99
N ARG A 107 -21.46 6.61 14.08
CA ARG A 107 -22.23 6.36 15.28
C ARG A 107 -23.65 6.92 15.13
N PRO A 108 -24.73 6.12 15.26
CA PRO A 108 -26.09 6.63 15.19
C PRO A 108 -26.33 7.66 16.30
N GLY A 109 -26.80 8.86 15.93
CA GLY A 109 -27.13 9.93 16.86
C GLY A 109 -25.96 10.74 17.40
N SER A 110 -24.73 10.52 16.94
CA SER A 110 -23.59 11.37 17.28
C SER A 110 -23.48 12.59 16.36
N ASN A 111 -22.76 13.60 16.84
CA ASN A 111 -22.43 14.77 16.04
C ASN A 111 -21.60 14.34 14.80
N ILE A 112 -21.71 15.15 13.73
CA ILE A 112 -20.90 14.96 12.53
C ILE A 112 -19.43 14.90 12.93
N GLY A 113 -18.79 13.71 12.77
CA GLY A 113 -17.37 13.53 13.05
C GLY A 113 -17.01 12.47 14.09
N GLU A 114 -17.94 11.99 14.90
CA GLU A 114 -17.68 10.86 15.80
C GLU A 114 -17.80 9.55 15.04
N THR A 115 -16.65 8.89 14.84
CA THR A 115 -16.57 7.61 14.13
C THR A 115 -15.93 6.55 15.01
N GLU A 116 -16.27 5.29 14.76
CA GLU A 116 -15.68 4.12 15.44
C GLU A 116 -14.89 3.26 14.44
N PRO A 117 -13.86 2.55 14.91
CA PRO A 117 -13.16 1.60 14.06
C PRO A 117 -14.10 0.55 13.46
N LEU A 118 -13.81 0.13 12.23
CA LEU A 118 -14.49 -1.03 11.65
C LEU A 118 -14.18 -2.29 12.47
N PRO A 119 -15.20 -3.14 12.76
CA PRO A 119 -14.94 -4.45 13.35
C PRO A 119 -13.96 -5.27 12.49
N PRO A 120 -13.15 -6.16 13.09
CA PRO A 120 -12.13 -6.93 12.38
C PRO A 120 -12.64 -7.67 11.15
N GLN A 121 -13.85 -8.25 11.22
CA GLN A 121 -14.46 -8.95 10.08
C GLN A 121 -14.78 -8.01 8.92
N ALA A 122 -15.32 -6.83 9.20
CA ALA A 122 -15.61 -5.82 8.18
C ALA A 122 -14.33 -5.28 7.56
N LEU A 123 -13.29 -5.04 8.39
CA LEU A 123 -11.98 -4.58 7.94
C LEU A 123 -11.30 -5.64 7.05
N ALA A 124 -11.34 -6.91 7.42
CA ALA A 124 -10.81 -8.01 6.58
C ALA A 124 -11.52 -8.07 5.23
N THR A 125 -12.86 -7.92 5.21
CA THR A 125 -13.65 -7.85 3.98
C THR A 125 -13.27 -6.64 3.13
N ALA A 126 -13.10 -5.48 3.75
CA ALA A 126 -12.67 -4.25 3.07
C ALA A 126 -11.28 -4.43 2.44
N ALA A 127 -10.30 -4.94 3.21
CA ALA A 127 -8.95 -5.20 2.73
C ALA A 127 -8.93 -6.18 1.55
N MET A 128 -9.72 -7.25 1.62
CA MET A 128 -9.87 -8.20 0.51
C MET A 128 -10.43 -7.52 -0.74
N ARG A 129 -11.48 -6.70 -0.62
CA ARG A 129 -12.08 -6.01 -1.77
C ARG A 129 -11.13 -4.97 -2.37
N ILE A 130 -10.42 -4.22 -1.55
CA ILE A 130 -9.36 -3.30 -2.01
C ILE A 130 -8.28 -4.08 -2.76
N GLY A 131 -7.89 -5.24 -2.23
CA GLY A 131 -6.93 -6.15 -2.87
C GLY A 131 -7.33 -6.61 -4.27
N LEU A 132 -8.64 -6.74 -4.55
CA LEU A 132 -9.16 -7.09 -5.88
C LEU A 132 -9.16 -5.90 -6.86
N VAL A 133 -9.14 -4.68 -6.35
CA VAL A 133 -9.19 -3.44 -7.16
C VAL A 133 -7.80 -2.90 -7.46
N LYS A 134 -6.93 -2.88 -6.46
CA LYS A 134 -5.56 -2.36 -6.58
C LYS A 134 -4.68 -3.29 -7.44
N ARG A 135 -3.66 -2.73 -8.06
CA ARG A 135 -2.65 -3.53 -8.77
C ARG A 135 -1.73 -4.26 -7.76
N PRO A 136 -1.06 -5.34 -8.17
CA PRO A 136 -0.04 -6.00 -7.32
C PRO A 136 1.07 -5.07 -6.83
N LEU A 137 1.40 -4.03 -7.62
CA LEU A 137 2.43 -3.02 -7.27
C LEU A 137 1.94 -1.99 -6.25
N ASP A 138 0.63 -1.80 -6.13
CA ASP A 138 0.06 -0.83 -5.21
C ASP A 138 0.10 -1.39 -3.79
N LEU A 139 0.56 -0.60 -2.83
CA LEU A 139 0.75 -1.01 -1.44
C LEU A 139 -0.36 -0.44 -0.57
N LEU A 140 -1.25 -1.32 -0.06
CA LEU A 140 -2.25 -0.94 0.95
C LEU A 140 -1.61 -0.99 2.33
N THR A 141 -1.70 0.10 3.07
CA THR A 141 -1.07 0.25 4.38
C THR A 141 -2.00 0.86 5.42
N HIS A 142 -1.74 0.57 6.69
CA HIS A 142 -2.26 1.37 7.79
C HIS A 142 -1.52 2.71 7.84
N PHE A 143 -2.27 3.77 8.14
CA PHE A 143 -1.72 5.08 8.42
C PHE A 143 -1.90 5.41 9.92
N GLN A 144 -3.15 5.35 10.40
CA GLN A 144 -3.53 5.44 11.81
C GLN A 144 -4.68 4.47 12.12
N VAL A 145 -5.34 4.60 13.25
CA VAL A 145 -6.35 3.62 13.72
C VAL A 145 -7.46 3.33 12.70
N ASN A 146 -8.04 4.38 12.09
CA ASN A 146 -9.09 4.26 11.06
C ASN A 146 -8.62 4.77 9.70
N GLU A 147 -7.34 5.05 9.57
CA GLU A 147 -6.74 5.70 8.44
C GLU A 147 -5.79 4.75 7.72
N TYR A 148 -5.88 4.78 6.43
CA TYR A 148 -5.16 3.89 5.53
C TYR A 148 -4.56 4.69 4.39
N ALA A 149 -3.56 4.12 3.76
CA ALA A 149 -2.99 4.71 2.55
C ALA A 149 -2.76 3.65 1.48
N ILE A 150 -2.79 4.08 0.22
CA ILE A 150 -2.34 3.26 -0.90
C ILE A 150 -1.24 4.02 -1.62
N LEU A 151 -0.03 3.48 -1.57
CA LEU A 151 1.07 3.94 -2.39
C LEU A 151 0.91 3.34 -3.79
N MET A 152 0.95 4.18 -4.81
CA MET A 152 0.74 3.82 -6.20
C MET A 152 1.94 4.25 -7.06
N PRO A 153 2.93 3.37 -7.25
CA PRO A 153 4.09 3.64 -8.10
C PRO A 153 3.70 3.89 -9.56
N ASN A 154 4.44 4.75 -10.24
CA ASN A 154 4.26 5.09 -11.65
C ASN A 154 2.79 5.38 -12.01
N THR A 155 2.16 6.25 -11.23
CA THR A 155 0.72 6.55 -11.32
C THR A 155 0.49 8.04 -11.23
N LYS A 156 -0.27 8.60 -12.17
CA LYS A 156 -0.69 10.01 -12.19
C LYS A 156 -1.91 10.23 -11.30
N ALA A 157 -2.13 11.46 -10.83
CA ALA A 157 -3.24 11.84 -9.97
C ALA A 157 -4.62 11.36 -10.51
N SER A 158 -4.88 11.54 -11.81
CA SER A 158 -6.14 11.11 -12.42
C SER A 158 -6.35 9.58 -12.38
N GLN A 159 -5.28 8.81 -12.52
CA GLN A 159 -5.33 7.35 -12.42
C GLN A 159 -5.55 6.91 -10.98
N ALA A 160 -4.89 7.57 -10.01
CA ALA A 160 -5.08 7.32 -8.59
C ALA A 160 -6.51 7.65 -8.15
N ALA A 161 -7.06 8.77 -8.60
CA ALA A 161 -8.45 9.14 -8.36
C ALA A 161 -9.45 8.13 -8.95
N PHE A 162 -9.16 7.60 -10.14
CA PHE A 162 -9.96 6.53 -10.73
C PHE A 162 -9.94 5.25 -9.87
N VAL A 163 -8.78 4.85 -9.36
CA VAL A 163 -8.66 3.69 -8.46
C VAL A 163 -9.37 3.96 -7.14
N ALA A 164 -9.25 5.16 -6.57
CA ALA A 164 -9.98 5.55 -5.36
C ALA A 164 -11.50 5.45 -5.54
N ASN A 165 -12.04 5.88 -6.69
CA ASN A 165 -13.47 5.70 -7.02
C ASN A 165 -13.86 4.22 -7.10
N ARG A 166 -13.05 3.38 -7.73
CA ARG A 166 -13.31 1.93 -7.81
C ARG A 166 -13.28 1.27 -6.43
N ILE A 167 -12.39 1.72 -5.54
CA ILE A 167 -12.35 1.25 -4.16
C ILE A 167 -13.60 1.69 -3.41
N LEU A 168 -14.00 2.94 -3.53
CA LEU A 168 -15.24 3.45 -2.96
C LEU A 168 -16.44 2.59 -3.37
N ASP A 169 -16.56 2.28 -4.66
CA ASP A 169 -17.62 1.41 -5.18
C ASP A 169 -17.53 0.00 -4.59
N ALA A 170 -16.34 -0.60 -4.57
CA ALA A 170 -16.14 -1.93 -4.02
C ALA A 170 -16.48 -2.04 -2.53
N LEU A 171 -16.31 -0.95 -1.78
CA LEU A 171 -16.64 -0.89 -0.35
C LEU A 171 -18.12 -0.60 -0.07
N THR A 172 -18.85 -0.01 -1.04
CA THR A 172 -20.21 0.48 -0.82
C THR A 172 -21.31 -0.31 -1.54
N VAL A 173 -20.98 -1.08 -2.59
CA VAL A 173 -21.97 -1.83 -3.39
C VAL A 173 -22.65 -2.93 -2.58
N THR A 174 -21.93 -3.61 -1.71
CA THR A 174 -22.47 -4.64 -0.83
C THR A 174 -21.98 -4.46 0.60
N PRO A 175 -22.74 -4.89 1.63
CA PRO A 175 -22.32 -4.79 3.02
C PRO A 175 -20.94 -5.41 3.26
N LEU A 176 -20.14 -4.80 4.13
CA LEU A 176 -18.83 -5.33 4.55
C LEU A 176 -18.98 -6.45 5.57
N ALA A 177 -20.04 -6.40 6.38
CA ALA A 177 -20.46 -7.43 7.33
C ALA A 177 -21.96 -7.26 7.62
N PRO A 178 -22.62 -8.19 8.29
CA PRO A 178 -24.00 -8.03 8.70
C PRO A 178 -24.22 -6.73 9.46
N GLY A 179 -25.12 -5.86 9.00
CA GLY A 179 -25.40 -4.56 9.58
C GLY A 179 -24.37 -3.46 9.29
N ILE A 180 -23.36 -3.72 8.47
CA ILE A 180 -22.33 -2.74 8.07
C ILE A 180 -22.39 -2.54 6.57
N ASP A 181 -23.17 -1.55 6.16
CA ASP A 181 -23.42 -1.18 4.78
C ASP A 181 -23.08 0.32 4.52
N ARG A 182 -23.38 0.77 3.31
CA ARG A 182 -23.12 2.16 2.88
C ARG A 182 -23.71 3.22 3.81
N ALA A 183 -24.83 2.93 4.48
CA ALA A 183 -25.53 3.93 5.28
C ALA A 183 -24.78 4.23 6.59
N ASN A 184 -24.06 3.24 7.12
CA ASN A 184 -23.38 3.34 8.42
C ASN A 184 -21.85 3.30 8.35
N ILE A 185 -21.24 3.30 7.14
CA ILE A 185 -19.81 3.52 6.99
C ILE A 185 -19.50 4.96 6.59
N SER A 186 -18.39 5.48 7.10
CA SER A 186 -17.79 6.75 6.69
C SER A 186 -16.55 6.46 5.86
N LEU A 187 -16.49 7.06 4.68
CA LEU A 187 -15.37 6.92 3.75
C LEU A 187 -14.99 8.30 3.22
N SER A 188 -13.73 8.66 3.32
CA SER A 188 -13.17 9.90 2.75
C SER A 188 -11.79 9.61 2.18
N PHE A 189 -11.54 10.06 0.95
CA PHE A 189 -10.30 9.81 0.22
C PHE A 189 -9.65 11.11 -0.17
N GLY A 190 -8.35 11.24 0.12
CA GLY A 190 -7.48 12.30 -0.40
C GLY A 190 -6.46 11.71 -1.35
N VAL A 191 -6.26 12.34 -2.49
CA VAL A 191 -5.32 11.89 -3.53
C VAL A 191 -4.26 12.96 -3.74
N ALA A 192 -3.00 12.61 -3.60
CA ALA A 192 -1.87 13.47 -3.93
C ALA A 192 -0.90 12.75 -4.88
N ASN A 193 -0.13 13.54 -5.62
CA ASN A 193 0.77 13.03 -6.66
C ASN A 193 2.07 13.82 -6.70
N LEU A 194 3.20 13.16 -6.87
CA LEU A 194 4.43 13.81 -7.31
C LEU A 194 4.55 13.74 -8.83
N PRO A 195 4.94 14.85 -9.47
CA PRO A 195 5.45 16.12 -8.90
C PRO A 195 4.41 17.21 -8.64
N SER A 196 3.13 16.97 -8.90
CA SER A 196 2.13 18.06 -8.90
C SER A 196 1.80 18.60 -7.50
N ASP A 197 1.87 17.77 -6.47
CA ASP A 197 1.36 18.10 -5.14
C ASP A 197 2.44 18.06 -4.05
N GLY A 198 3.72 18.07 -4.45
CA GLY A 198 4.86 18.12 -3.53
C GLY A 198 6.19 17.97 -4.25
N GLU A 199 7.27 18.17 -3.50
CA GLU A 199 8.66 18.05 -3.98
C GLU A 199 9.38 16.86 -3.30
N ASP A 200 8.83 16.35 -2.21
CA ASP A 200 9.40 15.28 -1.38
C ASP A 200 8.30 14.39 -0.78
N VAL A 201 8.72 13.37 -0.04
CA VAL A 201 7.82 12.41 0.62
C VAL A 201 6.95 13.09 1.67
N GLU A 202 7.49 14.04 2.44
CA GLU A 202 6.77 14.72 3.51
C GLU A 202 5.63 15.57 2.94
N SER A 203 5.92 16.39 1.93
CA SER A 203 4.92 17.21 1.24
C SER A 203 3.84 16.36 0.56
N LEU A 204 4.20 15.22 -0.02
CA LEU A 204 3.25 14.27 -0.60
C LEU A 204 2.29 13.71 0.46
N LEU A 205 2.82 13.28 1.62
CA LEU A 205 2.03 12.80 2.75
C LEU A 205 1.09 13.88 3.28
N GLN A 206 1.60 15.08 3.49
CA GLN A 206 0.80 16.22 3.96
C GLN A 206 -0.31 16.59 2.97
N ALA A 207 0.00 16.62 1.67
CA ALA A 207 -0.97 16.94 0.63
C ALA A 207 -2.10 15.88 0.56
N ALA A 208 -1.76 14.60 0.64
CA ALA A 208 -2.75 13.52 0.64
C ALA A 208 -3.65 13.57 1.89
N GLU A 209 -3.05 13.82 3.05
CA GLU A 209 -3.79 13.92 4.31
C GLU A 209 -4.69 15.16 4.34
N GLN A 210 -4.21 16.31 3.89
CA GLN A 210 -5.00 17.53 3.81
C GLN A 210 -6.21 17.32 2.87
N ALA A 211 -6.00 16.71 1.71
CA ALA A 211 -7.10 16.40 0.77
C ALA A 211 -8.12 15.42 1.41
N ARG A 212 -7.66 14.43 2.20
CA ARG A 212 -8.54 13.52 2.94
C ARG A 212 -9.40 14.28 3.97
N LEU A 213 -8.78 15.20 4.72
CA LEU A 213 -9.50 16.04 5.70
C LEU A 213 -10.54 16.92 5.00
N GLU A 214 -10.19 17.56 3.89
CA GLU A 214 -11.13 18.34 3.08
C GLU A 214 -12.28 17.47 2.55
N ALA A 215 -12.01 16.21 2.13
CA ALA A 215 -13.04 15.27 1.73
C ALA A 215 -14.02 14.98 2.88
N ARG A 216 -13.49 14.74 4.09
CA ARG A 216 -14.28 14.47 5.28
C ARG A 216 -15.12 15.67 5.70
N GLU A 217 -14.54 16.86 5.81
CA GLU A 217 -15.22 18.08 6.26
C GLU A 217 -16.27 18.56 5.24
N GLY A 218 -15.92 18.48 3.95
CA GLY A 218 -16.82 18.85 2.86
C GLY A 218 -17.89 17.79 2.53
N ASN A 219 -17.84 16.63 3.21
CA ASN A 219 -18.66 15.46 2.90
C ASN A 219 -18.57 15.03 1.43
N PHE A 220 -17.38 15.18 0.84
CA PHE A 220 -17.07 14.67 -0.48
C PHE A 220 -16.44 13.27 -0.33
N PRO A 221 -16.75 12.33 -1.22
CA PRO A 221 -16.14 11.01 -1.12
C PRO A 221 -14.64 11.03 -1.46
N ILE A 222 -14.21 11.88 -2.40
CA ILE A 222 -12.83 11.95 -2.90
C ILE A 222 -12.48 13.40 -3.20
N VAL A 223 -11.30 13.83 -2.73
CA VAL A 223 -10.70 15.13 -3.04
C VAL A 223 -9.28 14.91 -3.59
N LEU A 224 -8.92 15.59 -4.65
CA LEU A 224 -7.56 15.66 -5.15
C LEU A 224 -6.85 16.83 -4.47
N ALA A 225 -5.64 16.60 -4.01
CA ALA A 225 -4.80 17.66 -3.48
C ALA A 225 -4.67 18.79 -4.51
N ARG A 226 -4.69 20.00 -4.03
CA ARG A 226 -4.46 21.19 -4.84
C ARG A 226 -3.27 21.89 -4.25
N THR A 227 -2.09 21.63 -4.79
CA THR A 227 -0.96 22.51 -4.47
C THR A 227 -1.29 23.86 -5.03
N GLY A 228 -1.51 24.81 -4.13
CA GLY A 228 -1.58 26.22 -4.51
C GLY A 228 -0.21 26.64 -5.03
N LYS A 229 0.11 26.39 -6.30
CA LYS A 229 1.02 27.27 -7.00
C LYS A 229 0.30 28.64 -7.01
N LYS A 230 0.68 29.50 -6.06
CA LYS A 230 0.47 30.94 -6.23
C LYS A 230 1.22 31.30 -7.50
N GLU A 231 0.46 31.63 -8.55
CA GLU A 231 0.97 32.35 -9.70
C GLU A 231 1.65 33.65 -9.25
#